data_fd422a91055c0a5bf50a9c9b0fec092e
#
_entry.id   fd422a91055c0a5bf50a9c9b0fec092e
#
_cell.length_a   1.000
_cell.length_b   1.000
_cell.length_c   1.000
_cell.angle_alpha   90.00
_cell.angle_beta   90.00
_cell.angle_gamma   90.00
#
_symmetry.space_group_name_H-M   'P 1'
#
loop_
_entity.id
_entity.type
_entity.pdbx_description
1 polymer ?
#
loop_
_entity_poly.entity_id
_entity_poly.type
_entity_poly.pdbx_seq_one_letter_code
_entity_poly.pdbx_strand_id
1 'polypeptide(L)'
;MQEWFQSLFAQTLGMGELGSDIGLVVAIVVKIVIILIPLILTVAYLTYFERKVIGFMQLRVGPNVTGPWGLIQPFADVLKLLFKEVTRPSASNRYLFYIGPMLSLAPSFAAWAVIPFSDTWVLTNIDAGLLYILMITSLSVYGVIIAGWASNSKYAMLGAMRASAQTISYEIAMSAALVCVIMVSGSLNFKDIVAAQATGIAGGSIFSWNWFTLFPVFLVYLISAVAETNRAPFDVAEGESEIVAGHHVEYSGFAFALFFLAEYIFMILVGALTALLFLGGWLSPFPQSWGIIGTPSAIWMFGKMAFVLYGYLWIRATFPRYRYDQIMRLGWKVLIPVGFAAIVFYGAWMASPLSLWK
;
A
#
# COMPACT_ATOMS: atom_id res chain seq x y z
N MET A 1 -27.45 -1.73 0.60
CA MET A 1 -26.98 -3.12 0.36
C MET A 1 -27.10 -3.97 1.65
N GLN A 2 -26.54 -3.51 2.77
CA GLN A 2 -26.55 -4.24 4.03
C GLN A 2 -27.97 -4.48 4.56
N GLU A 3 -28.79 -3.44 4.63
CA GLU A 3 -30.21 -3.52 5.03
C GLU A 3 -31.04 -4.43 4.10
N TRP A 4 -30.73 -4.39 2.80
CA TRP A 4 -31.41 -5.26 1.82
C TRP A 4 -31.10 -6.75 2.06
N PHE A 5 -29.84 -7.11 2.33
CA PHE A 5 -29.48 -8.48 2.68
C PHE A 5 -30.11 -8.92 4.00
N GLN A 6 -30.10 -8.06 5.04
CA GLN A 6 -30.72 -8.35 6.31
C GLN A 6 -32.21 -8.61 6.17
N SER A 7 -32.93 -7.74 5.43
CA SER A 7 -34.37 -7.93 5.21
C SER A 7 -34.71 -9.17 4.37
N LEU A 8 -33.88 -9.42 3.32
CA LEU A 8 -34.05 -10.59 2.47
C LEU A 8 -33.89 -11.89 3.27
N PHE A 9 -32.84 -12.03 4.06
CA PHE A 9 -32.59 -13.25 4.84
C PHE A 9 -33.52 -13.40 6.02
N ALA A 10 -33.95 -12.32 6.68
CA ALA A 10 -34.97 -12.36 7.72
C ALA A 10 -36.31 -12.88 7.19
N GLN A 11 -36.68 -12.45 5.96
CA GLN A 11 -37.95 -12.88 5.33
C GLN A 11 -37.87 -14.29 4.74
N THR A 12 -36.78 -14.64 4.05
CA THR A 12 -36.69 -15.93 3.34
C THR A 12 -36.42 -17.11 4.25
N LEU A 13 -35.66 -16.95 5.33
CA LEU A 13 -35.36 -18.02 6.27
C LEU A 13 -36.38 -18.14 7.43
N GLY A 14 -37.22 -17.12 7.62
CA GLY A 14 -38.27 -17.16 8.69
C GLY A 14 -37.68 -17.22 10.11
N MET A 15 -36.39 -16.95 10.29
CA MET A 15 -35.64 -17.10 11.54
C MET A 15 -35.51 -15.79 12.35
N GLY A 16 -36.25 -14.74 12.01
CA GLY A 16 -36.25 -13.47 12.76
C GLY A 16 -34.86 -12.88 12.94
N GLU A 17 -34.38 -12.72 14.18
CA GLU A 17 -33.09 -12.14 14.50
C GLU A 17 -31.92 -12.92 13.90
N LEU A 18 -31.93 -14.26 13.95
CA LEU A 18 -30.88 -15.11 13.39
C LEU A 18 -30.74 -14.93 11.86
N GLY A 19 -31.87 -14.79 11.15
CA GLY A 19 -31.90 -14.50 9.73
C GLY A 19 -31.28 -13.12 9.40
N SER A 20 -31.52 -12.13 10.25
CA SER A 20 -30.93 -10.80 10.16
C SER A 20 -29.40 -10.84 10.35
N ASP A 21 -28.91 -11.60 11.32
CA ASP A 21 -27.46 -11.74 11.58
C ASP A 21 -26.74 -12.47 10.45
N ILE A 22 -27.35 -13.54 9.91
CA ILE A 22 -26.82 -14.23 8.73
C ILE A 22 -26.76 -13.26 7.53
N GLY A 23 -27.82 -12.47 7.31
CA GLY A 23 -27.87 -11.46 6.26
C GLY A 23 -26.79 -10.40 6.40
N LEU A 24 -26.48 -9.99 7.62
CA LEU A 24 -25.39 -9.06 7.92
C LEU A 24 -24.02 -9.67 7.57
N VAL A 25 -23.75 -10.90 8.00
CA VAL A 25 -22.50 -11.60 7.68
C VAL A 25 -22.32 -11.76 6.18
N VAL A 26 -23.37 -12.18 5.46
CA VAL A 26 -23.33 -12.30 4.00
C VAL A 26 -23.05 -10.95 3.34
N ALA A 27 -23.68 -9.86 3.80
CA ALA A 27 -23.46 -8.52 3.27
C ALA A 27 -22.01 -8.06 3.46
N ILE A 28 -21.41 -8.35 4.63
CA ILE A 28 -19.99 -8.05 4.90
C ILE A 28 -19.08 -8.86 3.97
N VAL A 29 -19.31 -10.17 3.85
CA VAL A 29 -18.52 -11.03 2.97
C VAL A 29 -18.59 -10.55 1.52
N VAL A 30 -19.78 -10.20 1.03
CA VAL A 30 -19.96 -9.67 -0.33
C VAL A 30 -19.17 -8.35 -0.52
N LYS A 31 -19.22 -7.44 0.44
CA LYS A 31 -18.42 -6.19 0.39
C LYS A 31 -16.92 -6.48 0.35
N ILE A 32 -16.44 -7.42 1.15
CA ILE A 32 -15.03 -7.84 1.14
C ILE A 32 -14.65 -8.39 -0.24
N VAL A 33 -15.44 -9.27 -0.81
CA VAL A 33 -15.18 -9.88 -2.12
C VAL A 33 -15.16 -8.83 -3.23
N ILE A 34 -16.07 -7.83 -3.18
CA ILE A 34 -16.11 -6.71 -4.14
C ILE A 34 -14.83 -5.87 -4.10
N ILE A 35 -14.14 -5.79 -2.96
CA ILE A 35 -12.86 -5.08 -2.86
C ILE A 35 -11.69 -5.99 -3.25
N LEU A 36 -11.68 -7.23 -2.75
CA LEU A 36 -10.55 -8.14 -2.94
C LEU A 36 -10.37 -8.60 -4.40
N ILE A 37 -11.46 -8.92 -5.11
CA ILE A 37 -11.35 -9.40 -6.50
C ILE A 37 -10.73 -8.34 -7.41
N PRO A 38 -11.20 -7.08 -7.46
CA PRO A 38 -10.56 -6.03 -8.25
C PRO A 38 -9.11 -5.76 -7.80
N LEU A 39 -8.82 -5.86 -6.50
CA LEU A 39 -7.47 -5.66 -5.98
C LEU A 39 -6.51 -6.72 -6.52
N ILE A 40 -6.86 -8.02 -6.45
CA ILE A 40 -6.05 -9.12 -6.99
C ILE A 40 -5.88 -8.97 -8.52
N LEU A 41 -6.93 -8.59 -9.23
CA LEU A 41 -6.84 -8.30 -10.67
C LEU A 41 -5.91 -7.12 -10.96
N THR A 42 -5.98 -6.06 -10.14
CA THR A 42 -5.08 -4.91 -10.26
C THR A 42 -3.62 -5.32 -10.04
N VAL A 43 -3.32 -6.20 -9.07
CA VAL A 43 -1.98 -6.76 -8.88
C VAL A 43 -1.52 -7.51 -10.12
N ALA A 44 -2.36 -8.40 -10.67
CA ALA A 44 -2.03 -9.15 -11.87
C ALA A 44 -1.69 -8.23 -13.06
N TYR A 45 -2.54 -7.22 -13.30
CA TYR A 45 -2.28 -6.26 -14.38
C TYR A 45 -1.14 -5.29 -14.07
N LEU A 46 -0.88 -4.97 -12.81
CA LEU A 46 0.24 -4.11 -12.44
C LEU A 46 1.59 -4.77 -12.80
N THR A 47 1.72 -6.10 -12.65
CA THR A 47 2.92 -6.82 -13.10
C THR A 47 3.10 -6.75 -14.62
N TYR A 48 2.01 -6.77 -15.37
CA TYR A 48 2.02 -6.59 -16.82
C TYR A 48 2.43 -5.16 -17.20
N PHE A 49 1.80 -4.15 -16.59
CA PHE A 49 2.12 -2.75 -16.84
C PHE A 49 3.59 -2.44 -16.51
N GLU A 50 4.09 -2.96 -15.40
CA GLU A 50 5.48 -2.81 -15.02
C GLU A 50 6.43 -3.32 -16.12
N ARG A 51 6.23 -4.54 -16.61
CA ARG A 51 7.04 -5.12 -17.70
C ARG A 51 6.91 -4.34 -19.01
N LYS A 52 5.72 -3.79 -19.32
CA LYS A 52 5.49 -2.95 -20.51
C LYS A 52 6.17 -1.59 -20.39
N VAL A 53 5.95 -0.87 -19.29
CA VAL A 53 6.51 0.47 -19.06
C VAL A 53 8.04 0.41 -19.05
N ILE A 54 8.63 -0.52 -18.30
CA ILE A 54 10.09 -0.70 -18.27
C ILE A 54 10.60 -1.11 -19.67
N GLY A 55 9.87 -1.98 -20.38
CA GLY A 55 10.21 -2.36 -21.75
C GLY A 55 10.28 -1.16 -22.68
N PHE A 56 9.27 -0.29 -22.68
CA PHE A 56 9.25 0.93 -23.50
C PHE A 56 10.37 1.91 -23.11
N MET A 57 10.64 2.09 -21.83
CA MET A 57 11.77 2.93 -21.37
C MET A 57 13.13 2.39 -21.84
N GLN A 58 13.25 1.07 -21.98
CA GLN A 58 14.44 0.38 -22.48
C GLN A 58 14.44 0.16 -24.00
N LEU A 59 13.55 0.82 -24.74
CA LEU A 59 13.38 0.67 -26.19
C LEU A 59 13.13 -0.78 -26.66
N ARG A 60 12.46 -1.58 -25.85
CA ARG A 60 12.06 -2.96 -26.18
C ARG A 60 10.56 -3.19 -25.99
N VAL A 61 10.00 -4.13 -26.72
CA VAL A 61 8.60 -4.52 -26.56
C VAL A 61 8.50 -5.49 -25.38
N GLY A 62 7.73 -5.12 -24.35
CA GLY A 62 7.46 -6.03 -23.22
C GLY A 62 6.63 -7.26 -23.65
N PRO A 63 5.96 -7.99 -22.71
CA PRO A 63 5.16 -9.16 -23.03
C PRO A 63 4.19 -8.91 -24.17
N ASN A 64 4.24 -9.73 -25.24
CA ASN A 64 3.45 -9.51 -26.47
C ASN A 64 2.82 -10.79 -27.03
N VAL A 65 3.32 -11.98 -26.64
CA VAL A 65 2.97 -13.23 -27.31
C VAL A 65 1.74 -13.91 -26.70
N THR A 66 1.56 -13.85 -25.38
CA THR A 66 0.49 -14.57 -24.67
C THR A 66 -0.82 -13.77 -24.72
N GLY A 67 -1.71 -14.12 -25.65
CA GLY A 67 -2.95 -13.41 -25.91
C GLY A 67 -2.78 -12.08 -26.64
N PRO A 68 -3.87 -11.32 -26.89
CA PRO A 68 -3.78 -10.02 -27.54
C PRO A 68 -2.87 -9.09 -26.75
N TRP A 69 -1.79 -8.60 -27.38
CA TRP A 69 -0.80 -7.70 -26.80
C TRP A 69 -0.14 -8.17 -25.49
N GLY A 70 -0.24 -9.48 -25.17
CA GLY A 70 0.31 -10.06 -23.95
C GLY A 70 -0.57 -9.90 -22.69
N LEU A 71 -1.84 -9.52 -22.84
CA LEU A 71 -2.77 -9.29 -21.70
C LEU A 71 -3.04 -10.53 -20.84
N ILE A 72 -2.88 -11.74 -21.40
CA ILE A 72 -3.10 -13.01 -20.69
C ILE A 72 -1.84 -13.44 -19.91
N GLN A 73 -0.69 -12.79 -20.11
CA GLN A 73 0.57 -13.16 -19.47
C GLN A 73 0.49 -13.24 -17.93
N PRO A 74 -0.13 -12.30 -17.21
CA PRO A 74 -0.25 -12.38 -15.75
C PRO A 74 -0.96 -13.66 -15.29
N PHE A 75 -2.01 -14.07 -15.98
CA PHE A 75 -2.76 -15.29 -15.65
C PHE A 75 -1.93 -16.54 -15.90
N ALA A 76 -1.14 -16.56 -16.97
CA ALA A 76 -0.20 -17.66 -17.23
C ALA A 76 0.87 -17.77 -16.14
N ASP A 77 1.39 -16.61 -15.65
CA ASP A 77 2.35 -16.57 -14.56
C ASP A 77 1.74 -17.07 -13.24
N VAL A 78 0.51 -16.69 -12.92
CA VAL A 78 -0.24 -17.17 -11.74
C VAL A 78 -0.49 -18.67 -11.83
N LEU A 79 -0.99 -19.18 -12.96
CA LEU A 79 -1.22 -20.61 -13.16
C LEU A 79 0.06 -21.42 -13.02
N LYS A 80 1.16 -20.94 -13.59
CA LYS A 80 2.48 -21.57 -13.43
C LYS A 80 2.86 -21.71 -11.96
N LEU A 81 2.68 -20.67 -11.14
CA LEU A 81 3.03 -20.70 -9.72
C LEU A 81 2.09 -21.58 -8.90
N LEU A 82 0.79 -21.67 -9.28
CA LEU A 82 -0.19 -22.53 -8.63
C LEU A 82 0.11 -24.01 -8.83
N PHE A 83 0.52 -24.41 -10.06
CA PHE A 83 0.80 -25.81 -10.38
C PHE A 83 2.24 -26.23 -10.08
N LYS A 84 3.12 -25.27 -9.77
CA LYS A 84 4.50 -25.54 -9.41
C LYS A 84 4.59 -26.18 -8.03
N GLU A 85 5.37 -27.23 -7.89
CA GLU A 85 5.61 -27.92 -6.62
C GLU A 85 6.18 -26.94 -5.57
N VAL A 86 5.64 -27.02 -4.35
CA VAL A 86 6.16 -26.31 -3.18
C VAL A 86 7.21 -27.20 -2.52
N THR A 87 8.47 -26.93 -2.82
CA THR A 87 9.60 -27.61 -2.19
C THR A 87 9.91 -26.95 -0.84
N ARG A 88 10.17 -27.77 0.17
CA ARG A 88 10.54 -27.33 1.50
C ARG A 88 11.88 -27.94 1.90
N PRO A 89 12.86 -27.16 2.41
CA PRO A 89 14.11 -27.71 2.93
C PRO A 89 13.84 -28.67 4.09
N SER A 90 14.57 -29.80 4.12
CA SER A 90 14.38 -30.84 5.13
C SER A 90 14.63 -30.36 6.57
N ALA A 91 15.55 -29.40 6.73
CA ALA A 91 15.93 -28.82 8.01
C ALA A 91 15.04 -27.62 8.44
N SER A 92 14.04 -27.25 7.63
CA SER A 92 13.13 -26.12 7.94
C SER A 92 12.03 -26.52 8.92
N ASN A 93 11.56 -25.56 9.73
CA ASN A 93 10.38 -25.75 10.57
C ASN A 93 9.11 -25.73 9.71
N ARG A 94 8.34 -26.84 9.71
CA ARG A 94 7.16 -27.02 8.86
C ARG A 94 6.08 -25.95 9.06
N TYR A 95 5.75 -25.66 10.31
CA TYR A 95 4.65 -24.75 10.62
C TYR A 95 5.03 -23.30 10.35
N LEU A 96 6.18 -22.85 10.83
CA LEU A 96 6.64 -21.48 10.66
C LEU A 96 6.91 -21.16 9.18
N PHE A 97 7.33 -22.14 8.38
CA PHE A 97 7.57 -21.98 6.95
C PHE A 97 6.30 -21.57 6.19
N TYR A 98 5.12 -22.08 6.56
CA TYR A 98 3.85 -21.68 5.95
C TYR A 98 3.22 -20.45 6.62
N ILE A 99 3.46 -20.22 7.91
CA ILE A 99 2.95 -19.05 8.63
C ILE A 99 3.60 -17.76 8.11
N GLY A 100 4.89 -17.78 7.73
CA GLY A 100 5.59 -16.60 7.22
C GLY A 100 4.86 -15.90 6.07
N PRO A 101 4.62 -16.57 4.93
CA PRO A 101 3.87 -15.99 3.81
C PRO A 101 2.45 -15.55 4.18
N MET A 102 1.74 -16.30 5.02
CA MET A 102 0.40 -15.94 5.48
C MET A 102 0.41 -14.67 6.32
N LEU A 103 1.40 -14.52 7.20
CA LEU A 103 1.54 -13.36 8.06
C LEU A 103 1.98 -12.10 7.29
N SER A 104 2.62 -12.24 6.13
CA SER A 104 2.89 -11.12 5.23
C SER A 104 1.66 -10.72 4.42
N LEU A 105 0.87 -11.71 3.96
CA LEU A 105 -0.28 -11.46 3.08
C LEU A 105 -1.54 -11.02 3.82
N ALA A 106 -1.87 -11.62 4.96
CA ALA A 106 -3.11 -11.31 5.67
C ALA A 106 -3.20 -9.83 6.10
N PRO A 107 -2.15 -9.20 6.65
CA PRO A 107 -2.15 -7.78 6.94
C PRO A 107 -2.33 -6.90 5.68
N SER A 108 -1.72 -7.28 4.57
CA SER A 108 -1.83 -6.49 3.33
C SER A 108 -3.28 -6.41 2.82
N PHE A 109 -4.06 -7.47 2.95
CA PHE A 109 -5.49 -7.45 2.66
C PHE A 109 -6.30 -6.71 3.72
N ALA A 110 -5.99 -6.93 5.01
CA ALA A 110 -6.73 -6.33 6.12
C ALA A 110 -6.67 -4.79 6.09
N ALA A 111 -5.56 -4.20 5.64
CA ALA A 111 -5.39 -2.76 5.52
C ALA A 111 -6.46 -2.11 4.61
N TRP A 112 -7.00 -2.83 3.63
CA TRP A 112 -8.03 -2.32 2.71
C TRP A 112 -9.40 -2.13 3.35
N ALA A 113 -9.63 -2.66 4.55
CA ALA A 113 -10.90 -2.51 5.26
C ALA A 113 -11.24 -1.06 5.60
N VAL A 114 -10.25 -0.21 5.81
CA VAL A 114 -10.42 1.19 6.25
C VAL A 114 -10.17 2.22 5.14
N ILE A 115 -9.75 1.79 3.95
CA ILE A 115 -9.48 2.69 2.82
C ILE A 115 -10.79 3.16 2.17
N PRO A 116 -11.14 4.45 2.22
CA PRO A 116 -12.28 4.98 1.52
C PRO A 116 -11.95 5.26 0.04
N PHE A 117 -12.79 4.79 -0.87
CA PHE A 117 -12.69 5.11 -2.30
C PHE A 117 -13.50 6.36 -2.69
N SER A 118 -14.54 6.66 -1.91
CA SER A 118 -15.34 7.86 -1.97
C SER A 118 -15.91 8.17 -0.59
N ASP A 119 -16.63 9.26 -0.45
CA ASP A 119 -17.28 9.62 0.82
C ASP A 119 -18.22 8.52 1.35
N THR A 120 -18.95 7.86 0.46
CA THR A 120 -19.91 6.80 0.79
C THR A 120 -19.37 5.39 0.65
N TRP A 121 -18.29 5.19 -0.10
CA TRP A 121 -17.76 3.88 -0.43
C TRP A 121 -16.53 3.54 0.41
N VAL A 122 -16.78 2.99 1.57
CA VAL A 122 -15.80 2.44 2.51
C VAL A 122 -16.37 1.15 3.12
N LEU A 123 -15.52 0.18 3.42
CA LEU A 123 -15.97 -1.04 4.09
C LEU A 123 -16.30 -0.78 5.56
N THR A 124 -15.35 -0.15 6.26
CA THR A 124 -15.50 0.20 7.68
C THR A 124 -14.92 1.60 7.91
N ASN A 125 -15.73 2.52 8.44
CA ASN A 125 -15.25 3.83 8.84
C ASN A 125 -14.86 3.79 10.32
N ILE A 126 -13.57 3.96 10.60
CA ILE A 126 -13.00 3.93 11.96
C ILE A 126 -12.31 5.26 12.21
N ASP A 127 -12.57 5.89 13.36
CA ASP A 127 -11.96 7.18 13.73
C ASP A 127 -10.43 7.11 13.85
N ALA A 128 -9.88 5.93 14.19
CA ALA A 128 -8.46 5.65 14.23
C ALA A 128 -7.94 4.91 12.98
N GLY A 129 -8.51 5.15 11.79
CA GLY A 129 -8.21 4.42 10.57
C GLY A 129 -6.72 4.46 10.18
N LEU A 130 -6.07 5.61 10.35
CA LEU A 130 -4.63 5.74 10.07
C LEU A 130 -3.76 4.90 11.03
N LEU A 131 -4.10 4.89 12.33
CA LEU A 131 -3.39 4.04 13.30
C LEU A 131 -3.58 2.56 13.01
N TYR A 132 -4.79 2.16 12.58
CA TYR A 132 -5.06 0.79 12.18
C TYR A 132 -4.14 0.35 11.04
N ILE A 133 -3.95 1.17 10.02
CA ILE A 133 -3.04 0.85 8.91
C ILE A 133 -1.60 0.71 9.40
N LEU A 134 -1.09 1.66 10.17
CA LEU A 134 0.27 1.59 10.73
C LEU A 134 0.49 0.32 11.56
N MET A 135 -0.48 -0.06 12.38
CA MET A 135 -0.42 -1.31 13.16
C MET A 135 -0.36 -2.54 12.24
N ILE A 136 -1.18 -2.57 11.21
CA ILE A 136 -1.28 -3.72 10.29
C ILE A 136 -0.02 -3.81 9.41
N THR A 137 0.53 -2.70 8.93
CA THR A 137 1.77 -2.70 8.14
C THR A 137 2.94 -3.20 8.96
N SER A 138 3.10 -2.73 10.20
CA SER A 138 4.13 -3.22 11.15
C SER A 138 4.03 -4.73 11.39
N LEU A 139 2.82 -5.27 11.44
CA LEU A 139 2.62 -6.71 11.64
C LEU A 139 3.17 -7.55 10.48
N SER A 140 3.14 -7.05 9.25
CA SER A 140 3.63 -7.77 8.07
C SER A 140 5.14 -8.03 8.10
N VAL A 141 5.91 -7.19 8.78
CA VAL A 141 7.36 -7.33 8.93
C VAL A 141 7.73 -8.64 9.65
N TYR A 142 6.91 -9.04 10.62
CA TYR A 142 7.11 -10.33 11.31
C TYR A 142 6.98 -11.52 10.35
N GLY A 143 6.16 -11.43 9.31
CA GLY A 143 6.07 -12.45 8.29
C GLY A 143 7.41 -12.69 7.58
N VAL A 144 8.12 -11.61 7.24
CA VAL A 144 9.46 -11.66 6.62
C VAL A 144 10.49 -12.27 7.57
N ILE A 145 10.51 -11.85 8.84
CA ILE A 145 11.44 -12.35 9.86
C ILE A 145 11.23 -13.86 10.08
N ILE A 146 9.97 -14.27 10.27
CA ILE A 146 9.61 -15.68 10.50
C ILE A 146 9.97 -16.54 9.30
N ALA A 147 9.73 -16.03 8.08
CA ALA A 147 10.06 -16.75 6.85
C ALA A 147 11.56 -17.03 6.72
N GLY A 148 12.39 -16.01 6.94
CA GLY A 148 13.85 -16.17 6.92
C GLY A 148 14.37 -17.11 7.99
N TRP A 149 13.80 -17.03 9.19
CA TRP A 149 14.18 -17.91 10.31
C TRP A 149 13.73 -19.37 10.08
N ALA A 150 12.49 -19.55 9.64
CA ALA A 150 11.92 -20.87 9.40
C ALA A 150 12.64 -21.67 8.29
N SER A 151 13.22 -20.97 7.33
CA SER A 151 13.96 -21.55 6.21
C SER A 151 15.24 -22.26 6.62
N ASN A 152 15.79 -21.95 7.80
CA ASN A 152 17.06 -22.49 8.32
C ASN A 152 18.25 -22.36 7.33
N SER A 153 18.25 -21.27 6.56
CA SER A 153 19.28 -20.91 5.59
C SER A 153 19.99 -19.63 6.03
N LYS A 154 21.32 -19.59 5.94
CA LYS A 154 22.10 -18.40 6.30
C LYS A 154 21.73 -17.19 5.46
N TYR A 155 21.54 -17.38 4.15
CA TYR A 155 21.16 -16.30 3.23
C TYR A 155 19.75 -15.80 3.47
N ALA A 156 18.78 -16.69 3.70
CA ALA A 156 17.41 -16.30 4.03
C ALA A 156 17.34 -15.50 5.33
N MET A 157 18.07 -15.92 6.36
CA MET A 157 18.13 -15.21 7.65
C MET A 157 18.77 -13.82 7.50
N LEU A 158 19.90 -13.70 6.79
CA LEU A 158 20.55 -12.42 6.54
C LEU A 158 19.65 -11.48 5.73
N GLY A 159 18.95 -12.01 4.69
CA GLY A 159 17.99 -11.26 3.89
C GLY A 159 16.82 -10.74 4.73
N ALA A 160 16.24 -11.59 5.58
CA ALA A 160 15.14 -11.21 6.47
C ALA A 160 15.57 -10.13 7.48
N MET A 161 16.76 -10.23 8.08
CA MET A 161 17.27 -9.22 9.01
C MET A 161 17.52 -7.88 8.33
N ARG A 162 18.05 -7.87 7.11
CA ARG A 162 18.25 -6.63 6.33
C ARG A 162 16.93 -6.00 5.91
N ALA A 163 15.97 -6.81 5.43
CA ALA A 163 14.65 -6.35 5.05
C ALA A 163 13.92 -5.72 6.24
N SER A 164 13.86 -6.43 7.37
CA SER A 164 13.16 -5.94 8.57
C SER A 164 13.80 -4.65 9.13
N ALA A 165 15.14 -4.59 9.18
CA ALA A 165 15.83 -3.38 9.63
C ALA A 165 15.52 -2.17 8.73
N GLN A 166 15.46 -2.37 7.40
CA GLN A 166 15.06 -1.35 6.45
C GLN A 166 13.62 -0.90 6.71
N THR A 167 12.66 -1.81 6.69
CA THR A 167 11.24 -1.48 6.85
C THR A 167 10.97 -0.73 8.15
N ILE A 168 11.48 -1.22 9.31
CA ILE A 168 11.30 -0.56 10.60
C ILE A 168 11.91 0.86 10.61
N SER A 169 13.08 1.05 10.01
CA SER A 169 13.73 2.36 9.96
C SER A 169 12.94 3.38 9.14
N TYR A 170 12.40 2.97 8.01
CA TYR A 170 11.62 3.84 7.13
C TYR A 170 10.19 4.05 7.64
N GLU A 171 9.62 3.09 8.35
CA GLU A 171 8.34 3.22 9.04
C GLU A 171 8.37 4.34 10.08
N ILE A 172 9.47 4.49 10.83
CA ILE A 172 9.65 5.61 11.77
C ILE A 172 9.65 6.95 11.04
N ALA A 173 10.37 7.07 9.92
CA ALA A 173 10.41 8.30 9.13
C ALA A 173 9.04 8.62 8.49
N MET A 174 8.34 7.60 8.00
CA MET A 174 7.00 7.73 7.45
C MET A 174 6.00 8.14 8.52
N SER A 175 6.04 7.52 9.70
CA SER A 175 5.17 7.88 10.83
C SER A 175 5.37 9.34 11.27
N ALA A 176 6.62 9.85 11.29
CA ALA A 176 6.88 11.26 11.56
C ALA A 176 6.23 12.19 10.52
N ALA A 177 6.26 11.81 9.24
CA ALA A 177 5.56 12.54 8.19
C ALA A 177 4.04 12.52 8.37
N LEU A 178 3.49 11.36 8.75
CA LEU A 178 2.05 11.20 9.00
C LEU A 178 1.56 12.01 10.20
N VAL A 179 2.37 12.15 11.25
CA VAL A 179 2.06 13.05 12.38
C VAL A 179 1.84 14.48 11.91
N CYS A 180 2.64 15.01 10.98
CA CYS A 180 2.42 16.33 10.41
C CYS A 180 1.06 16.44 9.69
N VAL A 181 0.64 15.40 8.96
CA VAL A 181 -0.67 15.36 8.30
C VAL A 181 -1.81 15.36 9.34
N ILE A 182 -1.67 14.56 10.41
CA ILE A 182 -2.65 14.51 11.51
C ILE A 182 -2.76 15.86 12.22
N MET A 183 -1.64 16.52 12.46
CA MET A 183 -1.64 17.84 13.09
C MET A 183 -2.45 18.85 12.27
N VAL A 184 -2.28 18.85 10.95
CA VAL A 184 -2.98 19.77 10.04
C VAL A 184 -4.46 19.42 9.90
N SER A 185 -4.81 18.14 9.81
CA SER A 185 -6.20 17.69 9.64
C SER A 185 -7.00 17.63 10.94
N GLY A 186 -6.33 17.50 12.09
CA GLY A 186 -6.96 17.33 13.41
C GLY A 186 -7.66 15.99 13.62
N SER A 187 -7.55 15.03 12.70
CA SER A 187 -8.24 13.74 12.75
C SER A 187 -7.36 12.60 12.27
N LEU A 188 -7.64 11.39 12.77
CA LEU A 188 -7.04 10.12 12.31
C LEU A 188 -7.94 9.39 11.30
N ASN A 189 -9.15 9.90 11.06
CA ASN A 189 -10.09 9.34 10.11
C ASN A 189 -9.77 9.83 8.69
N PHE A 190 -9.68 8.92 7.73
CA PHE A 190 -9.35 9.26 6.34
C PHE A 190 -10.36 10.19 5.68
N LYS A 191 -11.65 10.09 6.03
CA LYS A 191 -12.66 10.99 5.47
C LYS A 191 -12.45 12.43 5.91
N ASP A 192 -12.16 12.63 7.18
CA ASP A 192 -11.92 13.95 7.75
C ASP A 192 -10.63 14.56 7.18
N ILE A 193 -9.58 13.73 7.00
CA ILE A 193 -8.31 14.16 6.37
C ILE A 193 -8.55 14.66 4.95
N VAL A 194 -9.38 13.97 4.17
CA VAL A 194 -9.74 14.40 2.81
C VAL A 194 -10.64 15.64 2.85
N ALA A 195 -11.60 15.71 3.78
CA ALA A 195 -12.47 16.89 3.97
C ALA A 195 -11.67 18.14 4.34
N ALA A 196 -10.66 18.01 5.22
CA ALA A 196 -9.76 19.11 5.57
C ALA A 196 -9.00 19.65 4.36
N GLN A 197 -8.61 18.80 3.41
CA GLN A 197 -7.98 19.21 2.15
C GLN A 197 -8.94 19.94 1.19
N ALA A 198 -10.26 19.70 1.30
CA ALA A 198 -11.26 20.38 0.48
C ALA A 198 -11.46 21.85 0.90
N THR A 199 -11.31 22.16 2.18
CA THR A 199 -11.51 23.50 2.75
C THR A 199 -10.23 24.34 2.84
N GLY A 200 -9.09 23.80 2.40
CA GLY A 200 -7.76 24.42 2.52
C GLY A 200 -7.62 25.77 1.80
N ILE A 201 -6.43 26.37 1.89
CA ILE A 201 -6.03 27.75 1.61
C ILE A 201 -6.52 28.30 0.26
N ALA A 202 -6.63 27.46 -0.77
CA ALA A 202 -6.94 27.89 -2.14
C ALA A 202 -8.35 27.47 -2.61
N GLY A 203 -9.31 27.32 -1.69
CA GLY A 203 -10.71 27.10 -2.05
C GLY A 203 -10.99 25.82 -2.83
N GLY A 204 -10.35 24.70 -2.48
CA GLY A 204 -10.58 23.40 -3.12
C GLY A 204 -9.79 23.16 -4.40
N SER A 205 -8.79 23.97 -4.72
CA SER A 205 -7.87 23.74 -5.84
C SER A 205 -6.76 22.75 -5.48
N ILE A 206 -6.00 22.29 -6.48
CA ILE A 206 -4.84 21.39 -6.29
C ILE A 206 -3.84 21.93 -5.26
N PHE A 207 -3.70 23.24 -5.14
CA PHE A 207 -2.78 23.90 -4.19
C PHE A 207 -3.28 23.93 -2.75
N SER A 208 -4.54 23.57 -2.48
CA SER A 208 -5.07 23.41 -1.12
C SER A 208 -4.72 22.04 -0.52
N TRP A 209 -4.28 21.10 -1.34
CA TRP A 209 -3.96 19.76 -0.88
C TRP A 209 -2.63 19.72 -0.12
N ASN A 210 -2.48 18.74 0.76
CA ASN A 210 -1.32 18.59 1.64
C ASN A 210 0.03 18.47 0.92
N TRP A 211 0.05 17.98 -0.33
CA TRP A 211 1.30 17.86 -1.09
C TRP A 211 2.00 19.20 -1.29
N PHE A 212 1.25 20.31 -1.40
CA PHE A 212 1.82 21.65 -1.57
C PHE A 212 2.14 22.29 -0.23
N THR A 213 1.20 22.27 0.72
CA THR A 213 1.37 22.90 2.03
C THR A 213 2.39 22.21 2.92
N LEU A 214 2.51 20.87 2.77
CA LEU A 214 3.46 20.03 3.50
C LEU A 214 4.52 19.44 2.55
N PHE A 215 4.98 20.19 1.54
CA PHE A 215 5.86 19.67 0.50
C PHE A 215 7.12 18.92 1.01
N PRO A 216 7.91 19.44 1.99
CA PRO A 216 9.04 18.69 2.53
C PRO A 216 8.63 17.36 3.19
N VAL A 217 7.49 17.35 3.89
CA VAL A 217 6.93 16.17 4.54
C VAL A 217 6.46 15.14 3.49
N PHE A 218 5.84 15.62 2.42
CA PHE A 218 5.44 14.80 1.28
C PHE A 218 6.63 14.06 0.66
N LEU A 219 7.78 14.73 0.49
CA LEU A 219 8.99 14.09 -0.01
C LEU A 219 9.55 13.03 0.94
N VAL A 220 9.58 13.32 2.26
CA VAL A 220 9.98 12.34 3.28
C VAL A 220 9.05 11.12 3.21
N TYR A 221 7.74 11.36 3.16
CA TYR A 221 6.76 10.28 3.06
C TYR A 221 6.96 9.46 1.78
N LEU A 222 7.09 10.09 0.61
CA LEU A 222 7.22 9.38 -0.67
C LEU A 222 8.48 8.50 -0.71
N ILE A 223 9.62 9.01 -0.26
CA ILE A 223 10.87 8.25 -0.22
C ILE A 223 10.75 7.08 0.76
N SER A 224 10.19 7.32 1.96
CA SER A 224 9.99 6.28 2.97
C SER A 224 9.03 5.20 2.48
N ALA A 225 7.98 5.59 1.80
CA ALA A 225 6.98 4.70 1.23
C ALA A 225 7.56 3.76 0.14
N VAL A 226 8.43 4.28 -0.74
CA VAL A 226 9.13 3.45 -1.72
C VAL A 226 10.09 2.47 -1.03
N ALA A 227 10.76 2.90 0.03
CA ALA A 227 11.69 2.06 0.78
C ALA A 227 10.97 0.98 1.61
N GLU A 228 9.78 1.27 2.14
CA GLU A 228 8.95 0.32 2.89
C GLU A 228 8.42 -0.82 2.01
N THR A 229 8.10 -0.53 0.75
CA THR A 229 7.67 -1.55 -0.21
C THR A 229 8.82 -2.41 -0.75
N ASN A 230 10.05 -2.26 -0.25
CA ASN A 230 11.26 -2.98 -0.68
C ASN A 230 11.50 -2.94 -2.20
N ARG A 231 10.99 -1.92 -2.91
CA ARG A 231 11.16 -1.76 -4.36
C ARG A 231 12.41 -0.98 -4.72
N ALA A 232 12.98 -1.30 -5.88
CA ALA A 232 14.10 -0.53 -6.39
C ALA A 232 13.76 0.99 -6.44
N PRO A 233 14.67 1.87 -5.98
CA PRO A 233 16.11 1.66 -5.74
C PRO A 233 16.47 1.05 -4.37
N PHE A 234 15.52 0.83 -3.46
CA PHE A 234 15.73 0.34 -2.09
C PHE A 234 15.54 -1.18 -1.96
N ASP A 235 15.70 -1.91 -3.05
CA ASP A 235 15.54 -3.36 -3.15
C ASP A 235 16.80 -4.09 -2.63
N VAL A 236 17.04 -4.00 -1.34
CA VAL A 236 18.14 -4.70 -0.67
C VAL A 236 17.70 -6.03 -0.07
N ALA A 237 16.39 -6.18 0.16
CA ALA A 237 15.78 -7.40 0.65
C ALA A 237 15.89 -8.57 -0.33
N GLU A 238 15.74 -8.27 -1.63
CA GLU A 238 15.79 -9.24 -2.73
C GLU A 238 17.12 -9.27 -3.47
N GLY A 239 18.08 -8.43 -3.09
CA GLY A 239 19.34 -8.19 -3.80
C GLY A 239 19.99 -9.44 -4.41
N GLU A 240 19.52 -9.90 -5.59
CA GLU A 240 19.98 -11.11 -6.27
C GLU A 240 21.50 -11.18 -6.40
N SER A 241 22.14 -10.03 -6.59
CA SER A 241 23.60 -9.91 -6.70
C SER A 241 24.36 -10.04 -5.39
N GLU A 242 23.69 -9.87 -4.22
CA GLU A 242 24.31 -9.87 -2.90
C GLU A 242 23.92 -11.09 -2.05
N ILE A 243 22.64 -11.48 -2.04
CA ILE A 243 22.05 -12.45 -1.10
C ILE A 243 21.20 -13.50 -1.82
N VAL A 244 21.42 -13.72 -3.12
CA VAL A 244 20.72 -14.66 -3.99
C VAL A 244 19.26 -14.26 -4.24
N ALA A 245 18.37 -14.29 -3.22
CA ALA A 245 16.99 -13.82 -3.30
C ALA A 245 16.43 -13.46 -1.90
N GLY A 246 17.30 -13.14 -0.95
CA GLY A 246 16.87 -12.65 0.37
C GLY A 246 16.05 -13.67 1.17
N HIS A 247 15.00 -13.21 1.84
CA HIS A 247 14.19 -14.00 2.75
C HIS A 247 13.38 -15.11 2.07
N HIS A 248 13.11 -14.99 0.77
CA HIS A 248 12.31 -15.96 0.01
C HIS A 248 13.14 -16.94 -0.84
N VAL A 249 14.46 -17.02 -0.65
CA VAL A 249 15.38 -17.92 -1.38
C VAL A 249 14.89 -19.37 -1.40
N GLU A 250 14.40 -19.87 -0.26
CA GLU A 250 13.98 -21.26 -0.10
C GLU A 250 12.51 -21.50 -0.49
N TYR A 251 11.77 -20.44 -0.80
CA TYR A 251 10.36 -20.54 -1.15
C TYR A 251 10.18 -20.78 -2.65
N SER A 252 9.27 -21.72 -3.01
CA SER A 252 8.92 -22.03 -4.38
C SER A 252 7.42 -22.13 -4.59
N GLY A 253 6.98 -22.11 -5.86
CA GLY A 253 5.58 -22.29 -6.23
C GLY A 253 4.66 -21.28 -5.59
N PHE A 254 3.54 -21.78 -5.05
CA PHE A 254 2.49 -20.91 -4.47
C PHE A 254 2.97 -20.14 -3.23
N ALA A 255 3.83 -20.73 -2.38
CA ALA A 255 4.34 -20.04 -1.19
C ALA A 255 5.16 -18.80 -1.54
N PHE A 256 5.96 -18.84 -2.60
CA PHE A 256 6.66 -17.69 -3.16
C PHE A 256 5.67 -16.64 -3.73
N ALA A 257 4.62 -17.11 -4.43
CA ALA A 257 3.61 -16.20 -4.98
C ALA A 257 2.89 -15.37 -3.92
N LEU A 258 2.71 -15.88 -2.69
CA LEU A 258 2.08 -15.15 -1.60
C LEU A 258 2.90 -13.93 -1.15
N PHE A 259 4.22 -14.02 -1.11
CA PHE A 259 5.08 -12.87 -0.81
C PHE A 259 4.99 -11.81 -1.90
N PHE A 260 5.09 -12.21 -3.17
CA PHE A 260 4.93 -11.30 -4.30
C PHE A 260 3.56 -10.62 -4.29
N LEU A 261 2.50 -11.37 -4.03
CA LEU A 261 1.15 -10.83 -3.94
C LEU A 261 1.06 -9.79 -2.82
N ALA A 262 1.59 -10.08 -1.63
CA ALA A 262 1.62 -9.15 -0.50
C ALA A 262 2.35 -7.86 -0.85
N GLU A 263 3.53 -7.96 -1.46
CA GLU A 263 4.35 -6.82 -1.85
C GLU A 263 3.63 -5.89 -2.85
N TYR A 264 3.01 -6.44 -3.89
CA TYR A 264 2.25 -5.63 -4.85
C TYR A 264 0.99 -5.01 -4.23
N ILE A 265 0.30 -5.72 -3.33
CA ILE A 265 -0.83 -5.16 -2.59
C ILE A 265 -0.38 -3.99 -1.71
N PHE A 266 0.77 -4.10 -1.04
CA PHE A 266 1.36 -3.01 -0.27
C PHE A 266 1.73 -1.82 -1.16
N MET A 267 2.28 -2.04 -2.34
CA MET A 267 2.58 -0.97 -3.29
C MET A 267 1.31 -0.22 -3.72
N ILE A 268 0.21 -0.93 -3.99
CA ILE A 268 -1.07 -0.32 -4.30
C ILE A 268 -1.64 0.42 -3.08
N LEU A 269 -1.52 -0.15 -1.87
CA LEU A 269 -1.95 0.47 -0.61
C LEU A 269 -1.24 1.80 -0.37
N VAL A 270 0.08 1.84 -0.53
CA VAL A 270 0.87 3.08 -0.39
C VAL A 270 0.44 4.11 -1.45
N GLY A 271 0.14 3.68 -2.68
CA GLY A 271 -0.45 4.54 -3.69
C GLY A 271 -1.79 5.15 -3.25
N ALA A 272 -2.66 4.35 -2.61
CA ALA A 272 -3.92 4.82 -2.05
C ALA A 272 -3.71 5.79 -0.89
N LEU A 273 -2.81 5.47 0.04
CA LEU A 273 -2.47 6.35 1.16
C LEU A 273 -1.89 7.68 0.69
N THR A 274 -0.99 7.66 -0.29
CA THR A 274 -0.44 8.89 -0.89
C THR A 274 -1.56 9.75 -1.48
N ALA A 275 -2.50 9.14 -2.20
CA ALA A 275 -3.64 9.84 -2.76
C ALA A 275 -4.55 10.45 -1.69
N LEU A 276 -4.86 9.73 -0.61
CA LEU A 276 -5.73 10.20 0.47
C LEU A 276 -5.08 11.29 1.33
N LEU A 277 -3.83 11.10 1.72
CA LEU A 277 -3.17 11.93 2.71
C LEU A 277 -2.59 13.22 2.10
N PHE A 278 -2.16 13.18 0.84
CA PHE A 278 -1.45 14.29 0.22
C PHE A 278 -2.11 14.84 -1.04
N LEU A 279 -2.81 14.01 -1.82
CA LEU A 279 -3.38 14.43 -3.11
C LEU A 279 -4.90 14.66 -3.07
N GLY A 280 -5.49 14.81 -1.88
CA GLY A 280 -6.92 15.11 -1.73
C GLY A 280 -7.86 13.94 -2.04
N GLY A 281 -7.40 12.69 -2.03
CA GLY A 281 -8.24 11.50 -2.19
C GLY A 281 -9.15 11.55 -3.43
N TRP A 282 -10.45 11.45 -3.24
CA TRP A 282 -11.47 11.51 -4.28
C TRP A 282 -11.86 12.93 -4.74
N LEU A 283 -11.24 13.99 -4.18
CA LEU A 283 -11.49 15.36 -4.61
C LEU A 283 -11.01 15.57 -6.05
N SER A 284 -11.79 16.34 -6.83
CA SER A 284 -11.40 16.71 -8.18
C SER A 284 -10.21 17.69 -8.18
N PRO A 285 -9.24 17.54 -9.09
CA PRO A 285 -8.20 18.55 -9.32
C PRO A 285 -8.72 19.79 -10.05
N PHE A 286 -9.95 19.74 -10.58
CA PHE A 286 -10.55 20.81 -11.38
C PHE A 286 -11.61 21.54 -10.55
N PRO A 287 -11.83 22.85 -10.84
CA PRO A 287 -12.87 23.63 -10.19
C PRO A 287 -14.27 23.04 -10.39
N GLN A 288 -15.13 23.15 -9.40
CA GLN A 288 -16.51 22.65 -9.47
C GLN A 288 -17.34 23.28 -10.62
N SER A 289 -16.92 24.46 -11.09
CA SER A 289 -17.54 25.14 -12.24
C SER A 289 -17.46 24.36 -13.56
N TRP A 290 -16.60 23.34 -13.66
CA TRP A 290 -16.43 22.52 -14.85
C TRP A 290 -17.44 21.35 -14.95
N GLY A 291 -18.52 21.38 -14.16
CA GLY A 291 -19.59 20.39 -14.19
C GLY A 291 -19.13 19.01 -13.69
N ILE A 292 -19.42 17.95 -14.45
CA ILE A 292 -19.17 16.54 -14.04
C ILE A 292 -17.69 16.29 -13.71
N ILE A 293 -16.75 16.93 -14.38
CA ILE A 293 -15.31 16.76 -14.14
C ILE A 293 -14.89 17.38 -12.82
N GLY A 294 -15.55 18.47 -12.38
CA GLY A 294 -15.30 19.13 -11.10
C GLY A 294 -15.87 18.42 -9.88
N THR A 295 -16.74 17.42 -10.07
CA THR A 295 -17.37 16.71 -8.94
C THR A 295 -16.42 15.70 -8.29
N PRO A 296 -16.38 15.61 -6.95
CA PRO A 296 -15.65 14.56 -6.24
C PRO A 296 -16.17 13.17 -6.64
N SER A 297 -15.27 12.26 -7.00
CA SER A 297 -15.66 10.90 -7.39
C SER A 297 -14.53 9.88 -7.17
N ALA A 298 -14.89 8.60 -7.07
CA ALA A 298 -13.93 7.50 -6.96
C ALA A 298 -12.96 7.43 -8.16
N ILE A 299 -13.37 7.95 -9.33
CA ILE A 299 -12.51 7.98 -10.53
C ILE A 299 -11.24 8.80 -10.26
N TRP A 300 -11.36 9.93 -9.56
CA TRP A 300 -10.20 10.76 -9.18
C TRP A 300 -9.28 10.04 -8.22
N MET A 301 -9.84 9.29 -7.27
CA MET A 301 -9.05 8.46 -6.36
C MET A 301 -8.22 7.44 -7.13
N PHE A 302 -8.84 6.66 -8.01
CA PHE A 302 -8.14 5.67 -8.83
C PHE A 302 -7.14 6.31 -9.80
N GLY A 303 -7.46 7.47 -10.38
CA GLY A 303 -6.54 8.20 -11.24
C GLY A 303 -5.27 8.67 -10.53
N LYS A 304 -5.40 9.19 -9.28
CA LYS A 304 -4.26 9.59 -8.46
C LYS A 304 -3.44 8.40 -8.00
N MET A 305 -4.10 7.29 -7.59
CA MET A 305 -3.41 6.03 -7.29
C MET A 305 -2.59 5.55 -8.49
N ALA A 306 -3.18 5.51 -9.68
CA ALA A 306 -2.49 5.11 -10.90
C ALA A 306 -1.30 6.02 -11.22
N PHE A 307 -1.43 7.33 -11.00
CA PHE A 307 -0.34 8.30 -11.17
C PHE A 307 0.83 8.01 -10.22
N VAL A 308 0.55 7.76 -8.95
CA VAL A 308 1.58 7.41 -7.95
C VAL A 308 2.25 6.08 -8.31
N LEU A 309 1.47 5.06 -8.67
CA LEU A 309 2.00 3.77 -9.11
C LEU A 309 2.89 3.90 -10.36
N TYR A 310 2.49 4.72 -11.32
CA TYR A 310 3.34 5.02 -12.48
C TYR A 310 4.66 5.66 -12.06
N GLY A 311 4.65 6.57 -11.07
CA GLY A 311 5.85 7.15 -10.47
C GLY A 311 6.78 6.07 -9.88
N TYR A 312 6.25 5.06 -9.19
CA TYR A 312 7.02 3.91 -8.71
C TYR A 312 7.71 3.14 -9.84
N LEU A 313 6.98 2.86 -10.92
CA LEU A 313 7.55 2.17 -12.09
C LEU A 313 8.65 2.99 -12.76
N TRP A 314 8.46 4.31 -12.82
CA TRP A 314 9.45 5.22 -13.38
C TRP A 314 10.71 5.29 -12.51
N ILE A 315 10.57 5.44 -11.20
CA ILE A 315 11.68 5.43 -10.24
C ILE A 315 12.47 4.11 -10.37
N ARG A 316 11.79 2.97 -10.44
CA ARG A 316 12.43 1.66 -10.63
C ARG A 316 13.24 1.56 -11.92
N ALA A 317 12.77 2.16 -12.99
CA ALA A 317 13.44 2.10 -14.30
C ALA A 317 14.63 3.06 -14.43
N THR A 318 14.66 4.15 -13.63
CA THR A 318 15.64 5.24 -13.79
C THR A 318 16.76 5.22 -12.75
N PHE A 319 16.44 4.87 -11.50
CA PHE A 319 17.43 4.92 -10.42
C PHE A 319 18.19 3.59 -10.27
N PRO A 320 19.53 3.65 -10.08
CA PRO A 320 20.30 2.47 -9.73
C PRO A 320 19.97 2.02 -8.30
N ARG A 321 20.25 0.75 -7.98
CA ARG A 321 20.08 0.20 -6.64
C ARG A 321 21.09 0.83 -5.68
N TYR A 322 20.63 1.24 -4.49
CA TYR A 322 21.47 1.72 -3.42
C TYR A 322 22.03 0.56 -2.58
N ARG A 323 23.20 0.76 -2.01
CA ARG A 323 23.81 -0.17 -1.08
C ARG A 323 23.15 -0.08 0.30
N TYR A 324 23.11 -1.18 1.06
CA TYR A 324 22.45 -1.25 2.37
C TYR A 324 22.90 -0.15 3.35
N ASP A 325 24.20 0.12 3.45
CA ASP A 325 24.76 1.17 4.31
C ASP A 325 24.27 2.57 3.93
N GLN A 326 24.12 2.84 2.63
CA GLN A 326 23.59 4.12 2.12
C GLN A 326 22.11 4.28 2.48
N ILE A 327 21.33 3.22 2.32
CA ILE A 327 19.91 3.20 2.65
C ILE A 327 19.71 3.46 4.15
N MET A 328 20.41 2.73 5.01
CA MET A 328 20.32 2.93 6.46
C MET A 328 20.79 4.32 6.89
N ARG A 329 21.84 4.85 6.24
CA ARG A 329 22.33 6.22 6.51
C ARG A 329 21.32 7.28 6.08
N LEU A 330 20.65 7.10 4.94
CA LEU A 330 19.59 8.00 4.46
C LEU A 330 18.43 8.02 5.45
N GLY A 331 17.93 6.85 5.88
CA GLY A 331 16.84 6.75 6.85
C GLY A 331 17.16 7.44 8.17
N TRP A 332 18.22 7.00 8.83
CA TRP A 332 18.56 7.45 10.18
C TRP A 332 19.14 8.85 10.26
N LYS A 333 20.00 9.25 9.32
CA LYS A 333 20.71 10.55 9.38
C LYS A 333 20.02 11.68 8.64
N VAL A 334 19.09 11.38 7.74
CA VAL A 334 18.41 12.41 6.93
C VAL A 334 16.91 12.39 7.18
N LEU A 335 16.20 11.30 6.83
CA LEU A 335 14.75 11.31 6.82
C LEU A 335 14.13 11.42 8.22
N ILE A 336 14.64 10.67 9.20
CA ILE A 336 14.13 10.73 10.59
C ILE A 336 14.36 12.13 11.18
N PRO A 337 15.59 12.71 11.19
CA PRO A 337 15.79 14.07 11.69
C PRO A 337 14.97 15.13 10.95
N VAL A 338 14.81 15.04 9.62
CA VAL A 338 13.98 15.96 8.85
C VAL A 338 12.52 15.82 9.23
N GLY A 339 12.01 14.58 9.43
CA GLY A 339 10.65 14.32 9.89
C GLY A 339 10.37 14.95 11.26
N PHE A 340 11.26 14.76 12.24
CA PHE A 340 11.11 15.37 13.57
C PHE A 340 11.24 16.90 13.52
N ALA A 341 12.16 17.46 12.74
CA ALA A 341 12.27 18.89 12.54
C ALA A 341 10.99 19.47 11.91
N ALA A 342 10.39 18.74 10.96
CA ALA A 342 9.11 19.13 10.36
C ALA A 342 7.97 19.15 11.38
N ILE A 343 7.87 18.17 12.28
CA ILE A 343 6.85 18.16 13.34
C ILE A 343 6.97 19.43 14.22
N VAL A 344 8.19 19.76 14.65
CA VAL A 344 8.41 20.96 15.48
C VAL A 344 8.10 22.22 14.69
N PHE A 345 8.54 22.32 13.45
CA PHE A 345 8.31 23.50 12.60
C PHE A 345 6.81 23.73 12.33
N TYR A 346 6.11 22.71 11.86
CA TYR A 346 4.68 22.83 11.56
C TYR A 346 3.85 23.00 12.83
N GLY A 347 4.23 22.37 13.95
CA GLY A 347 3.59 22.58 15.25
C GLY A 347 3.70 24.03 15.73
N ALA A 348 4.90 24.60 15.66
CA ALA A 348 5.13 26.01 15.99
C ALA A 348 4.39 26.97 15.04
N TRP A 349 4.37 26.65 13.75
CA TRP A 349 3.64 27.44 12.76
C TRP A 349 2.14 27.44 13.01
N MET A 350 1.55 26.28 13.30
CA MET A 350 0.11 26.17 13.62
C MET A 350 -0.26 26.94 14.90
N ALA A 351 0.62 26.99 15.90
CA ALA A 351 0.41 27.76 17.12
C ALA A 351 0.54 29.28 16.89
N SER A 352 1.18 29.71 15.81
CA SER A 352 1.40 31.11 15.49
C SER A 352 0.13 31.80 14.95
N PRO A 353 0.02 33.16 15.04
CA PRO A 353 -1.09 33.87 14.42
C PRO A 353 -1.07 33.85 12.89
N LEU A 354 0.04 33.45 12.26
CA LEU A 354 0.24 33.34 10.82
C LEU A 354 -0.15 31.92 10.28
N SER A 355 -0.84 31.14 11.08
CA SER A 355 -1.26 29.79 10.69
C SER A 355 -2.20 29.82 9.48
N LEU A 356 -1.92 28.97 8.51
CA LEU A 356 -2.73 28.80 7.31
C LEU A 356 -3.96 27.90 7.55
N TRP A 357 -4.03 27.23 8.70
CA TRP A 357 -5.06 26.24 9.06
C TRP A 357 -5.96 26.71 10.22
N LYS A 358 -6.17 28.03 10.35
CA LYS A 358 -7.12 28.63 11.30
C LYS A 358 -8.49 28.83 10.70
#